data_30d5351420c2dc6cc42ebe43f17660ff
#
_entry.id   30d5351420c2dc6cc42ebe43f17660ff
#
_cell.length_a   1.000
_cell.length_b   1.000
_cell.length_c   1.000
_cell.angle_alpha   90.00
_cell.angle_beta   90.00
_cell.angle_gamma   90.00
#
_symmetry.space_group_name_H-M   'P 1'
#
loop_
_entity.id
_entity.type
_entity.pdbx_description
1 polymer ?
#
loop_
_entity_poly.entity_id
_entity_poly.type
_entity_poly.pdbx_seq_one_letter_code
_entity_poly.pdbx_strand_id
1 'polypeptide(L)'
;LNKECVNMGILTGLALNCEIPSRCKFDRKQYFYPDLPKGYQISQYDEPICVNGHLDINGKRIGITRAHLEEDAGKLVHAGANGLAGSTYSLVDLNRAGTPLLEIVSEPDMRSSEEAKNYMEELRNIVRYIGVCDGNLEEGSMRCDANISIMPKGSKEFGTRAEIKNVNSFAALQRAIEYEIERQIEIVEEGGKVVQETRLWDDNARETRSMRGKEDAHDYRYFPEPDFC
;
A
#
# COMPACT_ATOMS: atom_id res chain seq x y z
N LEU A 1 18.05 15.57 -4.49
CA LEU A 1 16.60 15.51 -4.29
C LEU A 1 15.89 16.38 -5.31
N ASN A 2 14.86 15.84 -5.97
CA ASN A 2 14.08 16.60 -6.93
C ASN A 2 13.04 17.47 -6.20
N LYS A 3 13.19 18.81 -6.31
CA LYS A 3 12.29 19.76 -5.67
C LYS A 3 10.82 19.58 -6.10
N GLU A 4 10.59 19.24 -7.35
CA GLU A 4 9.23 19.06 -7.87
C GLU A 4 8.51 17.89 -7.20
N CYS A 5 9.21 16.79 -6.89
CA CYS A 5 8.63 15.67 -6.15
C CYS A 5 8.21 16.09 -4.74
N VAL A 6 9.01 16.93 -4.08
CA VAL A 6 8.66 17.48 -2.77
C VAL A 6 7.43 18.38 -2.86
N ASN A 7 7.37 19.25 -3.87
CA ASN A 7 6.22 20.12 -4.12
C ASN A 7 4.94 19.31 -4.36
N MET A 8 5.01 18.25 -5.16
CA MET A 8 3.88 17.36 -5.42
C MET A 8 3.44 16.63 -4.14
N GLY A 9 4.38 16.20 -3.30
CA GLY A 9 4.09 15.60 -2.00
C GLY A 9 3.36 16.56 -1.07
N ILE A 10 3.83 17.79 -0.95
CA ILE A 10 3.20 18.86 -0.15
C ILE A 10 1.80 19.18 -0.70
N LEU A 11 1.66 19.34 -2.01
CA LEU A 11 0.38 19.63 -2.66
C LEU A 11 -0.64 18.52 -2.37
N THR A 12 -0.22 17.26 -2.45
CA THR A 12 -1.06 16.13 -2.12
C THR A 12 -1.45 16.14 -0.64
N GLY A 13 -0.49 16.40 0.26
CA GLY A 13 -0.77 16.52 1.69
C GLY A 13 -1.80 17.59 2.00
N LEU A 14 -1.68 18.77 1.40
CA LEU A 14 -2.66 19.86 1.56
C LEU A 14 -4.05 19.46 1.04
N ALA A 15 -4.13 18.78 -0.11
CA ALA A 15 -5.39 18.29 -0.67
C ALA A 15 -6.04 17.21 0.22
N LEU A 16 -5.26 16.48 1.00
CA LEU A 16 -5.69 15.47 1.94
C LEU A 16 -5.89 16.01 3.38
N ASN A 17 -5.93 17.34 3.54
CA ASN A 17 -6.06 17.99 4.85
C ASN A 17 -4.98 17.58 5.86
N CYS A 18 -3.80 17.25 5.39
CA CYS A 18 -2.67 16.91 6.25
C CYS A 18 -2.01 18.18 6.83
N GLU A 19 -1.39 17.99 7.98
CA GLU A 19 -0.37 18.89 8.48
C GLU A 19 0.93 18.68 7.71
N ILE A 20 1.61 19.76 7.37
CA ILE A 20 2.94 19.72 6.75
C ILE A 20 3.97 20.09 7.81
N PRO A 21 4.70 19.13 8.40
CA PRO A 21 5.73 19.42 9.38
C PRO A 21 6.80 20.38 8.82
N SER A 22 7.35 21.22 9.68
CA SER A 22 8.45 22.14 9.29
C SER A 22 9.75 21.39 8.99
N ARG A 23 9.85 20.17 9.41
CA ARG A 23 10.97 19.25 9.19
C ARG A 23 10.47 17.90 8.76
N CYS A 24 11.09 17.33 7.75
CA CYS A 24 10.99 15.94 7.38
C CYS A 24 12.39 15.39 7.06
N LYS A 25 12.54 14.09 7.03
CA LYS A 25 13.83 13.49 6.68
C LYS A 25 13.63 12.25 5.81
N PHE A 26 14.66 11.91 5.06
CA PHE A 26 14.74 10.65 4.37
C PHE A 26 15.55 9.63 5.16
N ASP A 27 15.14 8.38 5.06
CA ASP A 27 15.74 7.23 5.70
C ASP A 27 16.04 6.15 4.65
N ARG A 28 17.01 5.29 4.95
CA ARG A 28 17.23 4.07 4.20
C ARG A 28 16.43 2.93 4.82
N LYS A 29 15.51 2.37 4.03
CA LYS A 29 14.74 1.17 4.34
C LYS A 29 15.46 -0.02 3.73
N GLN A 30 16.08 -0.84 4.57
CA GLN A 30 16.96 -1.92 4.09
C GLN A 30 16.18 -3.21 3.90
N TYR A 31 16.24 -3.76 2.70
CA TYR A 31 15.78 -5.10 2.37
C TYR A 31 16.41 -5.57 1.07
N PHE A 32 16.51 -6.89 0.89
CA PHE A 32 17.09 -7.49 -0.30
C PHE A 32 16.00 -8.08 -1.18
N TYR A 33 15.95 -7.59 -2.42
CA TYR A 33 15.04 -8.12 -3.42
C TYR A 33 15.70 -7.96 -4.81
N PRO A 34 15.42 -8.85 -5.78
CA PRO A 34 16.07 -8.78 -7.10
C PRO A 34 15.86 -7.46 -7.85
N ASP A 35 14.71 -6.81 -7.67
CA ASP A 35 14.37 -5.52 -8.28
C ASP A 35 14.86 -4.30 -7.46
N LEU A 36 15.55 -4.54 -6.36
CA LEU A 36 16.19 -3.53 -5.53
C LEU A 36 17.69 -3.87 -5.33
N PRO A 37 18.52 -3.80 -6.37
CA PRO A 37 19.89 -4.33 -6.33
C PRO A 37 20.82 -3.60 -5.36
N LYS A 38 20.54 -2.35 -5.01
CA LYS A 38 21.34 -1.61 -4.01
C LYS A 38 21.06 -2.03 -2.57
N GLY A 39 20.03 -2.86 -2.32
CA GLY A 39 19.71 -3.44 -1.02
C GLY A 39 19.00 -2.50 -0.04
N TYR A 40 18.65 -1.29 -0.46
CA TYR A 40 17.85 -0.35 0.32
C TYR A 40 16.96 0.51 -0.57
N GLN A 41 15.87 1.00 -0.01
CA GLN A 41 14.96 1.96 -0.61
C GLN A 41 15.06 3.27 0.17
N ILE A 42 15.23 4.39 -0.53
CA ILE A 42 15.08 5.71 0.09
C ILE A 42 13.60 5.91 0.38
N SER A 43 13.29 6.20 1.64
CA SER A 43 11.93 6.34 2.14
C SER A 43 11.89 7.40 3.26
N GLN A 44 10.78 7.51 3.97
CA GLN A 44 10.66 8.30 5.19
C GLN A 44 10.03 7.43 6.27
N TYR A 45 10.54 7.47 7.48
CA TYR A 45 10.08 6.61 8.57
C TYR A 45 9.34 7.40 9.65
N ASP A 46 10.07 8.05 10.55
CA ASP A 46 9.51 8.76 11.71
C ASP A 46 9.22 10.24 11.48
N GLU A 47 9.80 10.85 10.43
CA GLU A 47 9.57 12.25 10.07
C GLU A 47 9.10 12.36 8.61
N PRO A 48 7.85 11.92 8.28
CA PRO A 48 7.30 11.98 6.93
C PRO A 48 6.95 13.41 6.52
N ILE A 49 6.76 13.61 5.22
CA ILE A 49 6.43 14.94 4.68
C ILE A 49 5.03 15.43 5.08
N CYS A 50 4.07 14.54 5.30
CA CYS A 50 2.69 14.87 5.66
C CYS A 50 2.17 13.95 6.75
N VAL A 51 1.40 14.50 7.70
CA VAL A 51 0.80 13.75 8.81
C VAL A 51 -0.62 14.23 9.09
N ASN A 52 -1.40 13.42 9.78
CA ASN A 52 -2.69 13.77 10.40
C ASN A 52 -3.70 14.39 9.41
N GLY A 53 -3.87 13.76 8.26
CA GLY A 53 -4.86 14.15 7.28
C GLY A 53 -6.21 13.48 7.46
N HIS A 54 -7.13 13.79 6.56
CA HIS A 54 -8.42 13.12 6.45
C HIS A 54 -9.10 13.38 5.11
N LEU A 55 -10.01 12.48 4.75
CA LEU A 55 -11.00 12.68 3.70
C LEU A 55 -12.39 12.44 4.28
N ASP A 56 -13.34 13.28 3.89
CA ASP A 56 -14.75 13.09 4.23
C ASP A 56 -15.46 12.42 3.04
N ILE A 57 -15.90 11.17 3.22
CA ILE A 57 -16.47 10.33 2.17
C ILE A 57 -17.86 9.89 2.59
N ASN A 58 -18.87 10.30 1.84
CA ASN A 58 -20.27 9.99 2.12
C ASN A 58 -20.70 10.32 3.57
N GLY A 59 -20.21 11.45 4.09
CA GLY A 59 -20.51 11.92 5.44
C GLY A 59 -19.71 11.24 6.55
N LYS A 60 -18.78 10.37 6.22
CA LYS A 60 -17.88 9.72 7.17
C LYS A 60 -16.45 10.21 6.97
N ARG A 61 -15.81 10.57 8.08
CA ARG A 61 -14.40 10.96 8.08
C ARG A 61 -13.50 9.72 8.11
N ILE A 62 -12.61 9.62 7.12
CA ILE A 62 -11.53 8.64 7.07
C ILE A 62 -10.23 9.38 7.34
N GLY A 63 -9.55 9.03 8.43
CA GLY A 63 -8.26 9.61 8.78
C GLY A 63 -7.15 9.14 7.85
N ILE A 64 -6.15 9.99 7.70
CA ILE A 64 -4.90 9.69 7.00
C ILE A 64 -3.78 9.87 8.01
N THR A 65 -3.11 8.78 8.33
CA THR A 65 -2.00 8.78 9.29
C THR A 65 -0.84 9.62 8.78
N ARG A 66 -0.46 9.38 7.52
CA ARG A 66 0.65 10.06 6.88
C ARG A 66 0.60 9.92 5.37
N ALA A 67 1.35 10.77 4.71
CA ALA A 67 1.85 10.54 3.37
C ALA A 67 3.37 10.76 3.38
N HIS A 68 4.13 9.84 2.81
CA HIS A 68 5.57 9.93 2.78
C HIS A 68 6.14 9.67 1.39
N LEU A 69 7.26 10.34 1.10
CA LEU A 69 7.98 10.17 -0.14
C LEU A 69 8.92 8.97 -0.03
N GLU A 70 8.98 8.20 -1.10
CA GLU A 70 9.93 7.10 -1.27
C GLU A 70 10.31 6.95 -2.75
N GLU A 71 11.25 6.08 -3.04
CA GLU A 71 11.55 5.67 -4.40
C GLU A 71 10.92 4.32 -4.71
N ASP A 72 10.54 4.12 -5.98
CA ASP A 72 10.04 2.84 -6.42
C ASP A 72 11.17 1.85 -6.70
N ALA A 73 10.91 0.56 -6.52
CA ALA A 73 11.77 -0.52 -6.98
C ALA A 73 11.59 -0.79 -8.47
N GLY A 74 12.43 -1.63 -9.05
CA GLY A 74 12.22 -2.16 -10.39
C GLY A 74 10.98 -3.05 -10.47
N LYS A 75 10.87 -3.82 -11.55
CA LYS A 75 9.81 -4.81 -11.74
C LYS A 75 10.39 -6.20 -11.90
N LEU A 76 9.70 -7.18 -11.34
CA LEU A 76 9.90 -8.59 -11.67
C LEU A 76 8.86 -9.02 -12.68
N VAL A 77 9.31 -9.53 -13.82
CA VAL A 77 8.44 -10.11 -14.85
C VAL A 77 8.65 -11.62 -14.83
N HIS A 78 7.64 -12.35 -14.41
CA HIS A 78 7.68 -13.80 -14.35
C HIS A 78 7.44 -14.39 -15.74
N ALA A 79 8.40 -15.19 -16.22
CA ALA A 79 8.31 -15.86 -17.52
C ALA A 79 7.57 -17.19 -17.38
N GLY A 80 6.54 -17.40 -18.24
CA GLY A 80 5.76 -18.65 -18.31
C GLY A 80 4.27 -18.40 -18.49
N ALA A 81 3.55 -19.40 -19.04
CA ALA A 81 2.14 -19.30 -19.38
C ALA A 81 1.20 -19.20 -18.16
N ASN A 82 1.68 -19.55 -16.96
CA ASN A 82 0.89 -19.64 -15.74
C ASN A 82 1.34 -18.63 -14.64
N GLY A 83 2.00 -17.55 -15.01
CA GLY A 83 2.48 -16.53 -14.05
C GLY A 83 3.44 -17.12 -12.99
N LEU A 84 3.28 -16.69 -11.74
CA LEU A 84 4.14 -17.13 -10.61
C LEU A 84 4.21 -18.66 -10.43
N ALA A 85 3.14 -19.38 -10.68
CA ALA A 85 3.04 -20.82 -10.41
C ALA A 85 3.74 -21.70 -11.46
N GLY A 86 4.04 -21.16 -12.64
CA GLY A 86 4.66 -21.91 -13.75
C GLY A 86 5.99 -21.34 -14.25
N SER A 87 6.49 -20.28 -13.59
CA SER A 87 7.72 -19.61 -14.02
C SER A 87 8.96 -20.34 -13.55
N THR A 88 9.86 -20.62 -14.48
CA THR A 88 11.20 -21.19 -14.20
C THR A 88 12.26 -20.12 -13.98
N TYR A 89 11.98 -18.88 -14.35
CA TYR A 89 12.86 -17.73 -14.15
C TYR A 89 12.05 -16.42 -14.17
N SER A 90 12.65 -15.37 -13.64
CA SER A 90 12.10 -14.03 -13.67
C SER A 90 13.08 -13.09 -14.37
N LEU A 91 12.54 -12.13 -15.11
CA LEU A 91 13.30 -11.01 -15.66
C LEU A 91 13.21 -9.83 -14.70
N VAL A 92 14.32 -9.15 -14.50
CA VAL A 92 14.39 -7.92 -13.72
C VAL A 92 14.40 -6.73 -14.67
N ASP A 93 13.38 -5.89 -14.58
CA ASP A 93 13.29 -4.62 -15.30
C ASP A 93 13.54 -3.48 -14.34
N LEU A 94 14.66 -2.78 -14.49
CA LEU A 94 15.07 -1.67 -13.63
C LEU A 94 14.62 -0.29 -14.13
N ASN A 95 13.86 -0.18 -15.21
CA ASN A 95 13.45 1.12 -15.76
C ASN A 95 12.58 1.94 -14.80
N ARG A 96 11.87 1.31 -13.88
CA ARG A 96 11.08 1.99 -12.85
C ARG A 96 11.90 2.34 -11.61
N ALA A 97 13.04 1.70 -11.39
CA ALA A 97 13.85 1.87 -10.18
C ALA A 97 14.22 3.34 -9.96
N GLY A 98 14.02 3.83 -8.73
CA GLY A 98 14.30 5.22 -8.35
C GLY A 98 13.23 6.23 -8.77
N THR A 99 12.14 5.81 -9.43
CA THR A 99 11.01 6.70 -9.71
C THR A 99 10.38 7.17 -8.39
N PRO A 100 10.11 8.47 -8.24
CA PRO A 100 9.46 8.98 -7.03
C PRO A 100 8.09 8.37 -6.82
N LEU A 101 7.81 7.99 -5.58
CA LEU A 101 6.57 7.38 -5.14
C LEU A 101 6.08 8.10 -3.87
N LEU A 102 4.79 8.34 -3.76
CA LEU A 102 4.16 8.83 -2.54
C LEU A 102 3.26 7.72 -1.98
N GLU A 103 3.57 7.26 -0.77
CA GLU A 103 2.72 6.33 -0.04
C GLU A 103 1.78 7.08 0.88
N ILE A 104 0.48 6.81 0.77
CA ILE A 104 -0.58 7.39 1.59
C ILE A 104 -1.17 6.28 2.46
N VAL A 105 -1.09 6.46 3.77
CA VAL A 105 -1.55 5.47 4.75
C VAL A 105 -2.78 6.00 5.46
N SER A 106 -3.91 5.29 5.31
CA SER A 106 -5.15 5.62 6.02
C SER A 106 -5.14 5.12 7.46
N GLU A 107 -5.91 5.79 8.32
CA GLU A 107 -6.33 5.23 9.59
C GLU A 107 -7.31 4.05 9.34
N PRO A 108 -7.43 3.10 10.29
CA PRO A 108 -8.31 1.94 10.15
C PRO A 108 -9.78 2.30 10.43
N ASP A 109 -10.31 3.32 9.77
CA ASP A 109 -11.66 3.86 9.98
C ASP A 109 -12.70 3.23 9.06
N MET A 110 -12.28 2.61 7.95
CA MET A 110 -13.19 1.97 6.99
C MET A 110 -13.78 0.69 7.58
N ARG A 111 -15.07 0.44 7.29
CA ARG A 111 -15.84 -0.66 7.88
C ARG A 111 -16.52 -1.54 6.83
N SER A 112 -16.32 -1.27 5.54
CA SER A 112 -16.87 -2.08 4.46
C SER A 112 -16.00 -2.00 3.21
N SER A 113 -16.18 -2.96 2.31
CA SER A 113 -15.55 -2.97 0.99
C SER A 113 -15.96 -1.77 0.14
N GLU A 114 -17.21 -1.34 0.27
CA GLU A 114 -17.74 -0.16 -0.42
C GLU A 114 -17.06 1.13 0.07
N GLU A 115 -16.88 1.29 1.39
CA GLU A 115 -16.15 2.44 1.93
C GLU A 115 -14.71 2.49 1.41
N ALA A 116 -14.03 1.36 1.34
CA ALA A 116 -12.67 1.27 0.80
C ALA A 116 -12.62 1.64 -0.69
N LYS A 117 -13.57 1.15 -1.47
CA LYS A 117 -13.69 1.51 -2.88
C LYS A 117 -13.93 3.01 -3.05
N ASN A 118 -14.88 3.58 -2.34
CA ASN A 118 -15.21 5.00 -2.43
C ASN A 118 -14.03 5.88 -1.99
N TYR A 119 -13.29 5.46 -0.97
CA TYR A 119 -12.06 6.13 -0.54
C TYR A 119 -11.02 6.17 -1.67
N MET A 120 -10.78 5.05 -2.33
CA MET A 120 -9.82 4.97 -3.43
C MET A 120 -10.27 5.75 -4.67
N GLU A 121 -11.55 5.77 -4.98
CA GLU A 121 -12.11 6.57 -6.08
C GLU A 121 -11.92 8.06 -5.81
N GLU A 122 -12.21 8.52 -4.60
CA GLU A 122 -12.02 9.92 -4.22
C GLU A 122 -10.53 10.31 -4.21
N LEU A 123 -9.67 9.47 -3.66
CA LEU A 123 -8.22 9.69 -3.68
C LEU A 123 -7.69 9.81 -5.12
N ARG A 124 -8.14 8.92 -6.02
CA ARG A 124 -7.81 9.00 -7.45
C ARG A 124 -8.27 10.32 -8.07
N ASN A 125 -9.48 10.75 -7.78
CA ASN A 125 -10.01 12.02 -8.29
C ASN A 125 -9.16 13.20 -7.83
N ILE A 126 -8.75 13.21 -6.56
CA ILE A 126 -7.90 14.26 -5.99
C ILE A 126 -6.54 14.28 -6.70
N VAL A 127 -5.82 13.17 -6.76
CA VAL A 127 -4.47 13.15 -7.35
C VAL A 127 -4.46 13.48 -8.83
N ARG A 128 -5.53 13.16 -9.56
CA ARG A 128 -5.72 13.57 -10.96
C ARG A 128 -6.03 15.05 -11.08
N TYR A 129 -6.93 15.57 -10.24
CA TYR A 129 -7.33 16.98 -10.28
C TYR A 129 -6.17 17.91 -9.99
N ILE A 130 -5.33 17.59 -9.00
CA ILE A 130 -4.14 18.39 -8.67
C ILE A 130 -2.95 18.10 -9.59
N GLY A 131 -3.07 17.15 -10.51
CA GLY A 131 -2.07 16.88 -11.55
C GLY A 131 -0.80 16.17 -11.10
N VAL A 132 -0.82 15.47 -9.95
CA VAL A 132 0.36 14.77 -9.42
C VAL A 132 0.45 13.32 -9.91
N CYS A 133 -0.67 12.72 -10.35
CA CYS A 133 -0.73 11.35 -10.82
C CYS A 133 -1.90 11.18 -11.81
N ASP A 134 -1.77 10.28 -12.78
CA ASP A 134 -2.88 9.93 -13.69
C ASP A 134 -3.91 8.98 -13.05
N GLY A 135 -3.55 8.35 -11.92
CA GLY A 135 -4.42 7.48 -11.15
C GLY A 135 -4.77 6.16 -11.83
N ASN A 136 -3.92 5.67 -12.72
CA ASN A 136 -4.17 4.43 -13.46
C ASN A 136 -3.68 3.21 -12.67
N LEU A 137 -4.63 2.43 -12.11
CA LEU A 137 -4.33 1.20 -11.37
C LEU A 137 -3.83 0.07 -12.30
N GLU A 138 -4.38 -0.03 -13.51
CA GLU A 138 -4.02 -1.11 -14.44
C GLU A 138 -2.58 -0.97 -14.93
N GLU A 139 -2.11 0.25 -15.13
CA GLU A 139 -0.73 0.56 -15.55
C GLU A 139 0.24 0.67 -14.37
N GLY A 140 -0.28 0.63 -13.13
CA GLY A 140 0.53 0.70 -11.91
C GLY A 140 1.00 2.10 -11.53
N SER A 141 0.44 3.17 -12.13
CA SER A 141 0.68 4.55 -11.69
C SER A 141 0.08 4.82 -10.30
N MET A 142 -0.97 4.09 -9.97
CA MET A 142 -1.59 4.05 -8.66
C MET A 142 -1.70 2.59 -8.22
N ARG A 143 -1.39 2.31 -6.97
CA ARG A 143 -1.44 0.95 -6.39
C ARG A 143 -2.17 1.01 -5.07
N CYS A 144 -2.78 -0.10 -4.67
CA CYS A 144 -3.48 -0.22 -3.41
C CYS A 144 -3.17 -1.56 -2.77
N ASP A 145 -2.70 -1.51 -1.54
CA ASP A 145 -2.59 -2.66 -0.66
C ASP A 145 -3.67 -2.53 0.42
N ALA A 146 -4.51 -3.55 0.58
CA ALA A 146 -5.59 -3.53 1.55
C ALA A 146 -5.23 -4.37 2.78
N ASN A 147 -5.26 -3.75 3.97
CA ASN A 147 -5.09 -4.43 5.24
C ASN A 147 -6.47 -4.68 5.86
N ILE A 148 -6.79 -5.95 6.08
CA ILE A 148 -8.11 -6.39 6.51
C ILE A 148 -8.00 -7.21 7.78
N SER A 149 -8.80 -6.85 8.78
CA SER A 149 -9.03 -7.64 9.99
C SER A 149 -10.52 -7.63 10.33
N ILE A 150 -10.94 -8.61 11.11
CA ILE A 150 -12.30 -8.66 11.65
C ILE A 150 -12.27 -8.52 13.16
N MET A 151 -13.36 -8.06 13.73
CA MET A 151 -13.56 -7.98 15.18
C MET A 151 -15.01 -8.27 15.53
N PRO A 152 -15.30 -8.80 16.73
CA PRO A 152 -16.68 -8.96 17.19
C PRO A 152 -17.44 -7.62 17.18
N LYS A 153 -18.73 -7.67 16.86
CA LYS A 153 -19.58 -6.47 16.88
C LYS A 153 -19.58 -5.82 18.26
N GLY A 154 -19.24 -4.53 18.29
CA GLY A 154 -19.12 -3.77 19.53
C GLY A 154 -17.73 -3.81 20.18
N SER A 155 -16.81 -4.61 19.70
CA SER A 155 -15.39 -4.56 20.11
C SER A 155 -14.74 -3.27 19.64
N LYS A 156 -13.74 -2.83 20.41
CA LYS A 156 -12.81 -1.75 20.03
C LYS A 156 -11.44 -2.26 19.66
N GLU A 157 -11.18 -3.55 19.85
CA GLU A 157 -9.91 -4.19 19.56
C GLU A 157 -9.96 -4.85 18.19
N PHE A 158 -9.03 -4.47 17.33
CA PHE A 158 -8.89 -5.07 16.01
C PHE A 158 -8.35 -6.50 16.12
N GLY A 159 -8.85 -7.36 15.24
CA GLY A 159 -8.28 -8.69 15.06
C GLY A 159 -6.94 -8.65 14.31
N THR A 160 -6.39 -9.82 14.07
CA THR A 160 -5.16 -9.98 13.28
C THR A 160 -5.44 -9.63 11.82
N ARG A 161 -4.63 -8.78 11.24
CA ARG A 161 -4.78 -8.33 9.86
C ARG A 161 -4.07 -9.26 8.86
N ALA A 162 -4.65 -9.37 7.68
CA ALA A 162 -3.97 -9.85 6.48
C ALA A 162 -3.86 -8.69 5.48
N GLU A 163 -2.74 -8.61 4.78
CA GLU A 163 -2.51 -7.66 3.70
C GLU A 163 -2.82 -8.29 2.36
N ILE A 164 -3.64 -7.63 1.54
CA ILE A 164 -3.97 -8.10 0.19
C ILE A 164 -3.27 -7.20 -0.83
N LYS A 165 -2.51 -7.83 -1.70
CA LYS A 165 -1.80 -7.21 -2.83
C LYS A 165 -2.35 -7.66 -4.17
N ASN A 166 -1.86 -7.06 -5.24
CA ASN A 166 -2.22 -7.37 -6.63
C ASN A 166 -3.66 -7.01 -6.98
N VAL A 167 -4.12 -5.86 -6.51
CA VAL A 167 -5.44 -5.33 -6.80
C VAL A 167 -5.32 -4.27 -7.90
N ASN A 168 -5.85 -4.56 -9.10
CA ASN A 168 -5.62 -3.76 -10.30
C ASN A 168 -6.84 -2.94 -10.75
N SER A 169 -7.93 -2.95 -9.99
CA SER A 169 -9.12 -2.13 -10.24
C SER A 169 -9.89 -1.89 -8.95
N PHE A 170 -10.76 -0.89 -8.93
CA PHE A 170 -11.63 -0.64 -7.77
C PHE A 170 -12.64 -1.77 -7.56
N ALA A 171 -13.15 -2.37 -8.64
CA ALA A 171 -14.02 -3.53 -8.54
C ALA A 171 -13.28 -4.75 -7.97
N ALA A 172 -12.04 -4.98 -8.37
CA ALA A 172 -11.20 -6.03 -7.81
C ALA A 172 -10.88 -5.79 -6.34
N LEU A 173 -10.63 -4.54 -5.95
CA LEU A 173 -10.44 -4.16 -4.55
C LEU A 173 -11.66 -4.54 -3.69
N GLN A 174 -12.85 -4.18 -4.14
CA GLN A 174 -14.08 -4.51 -3.43
C GLN A 174 -14.26 -6.02 -3.27
N ARG A 175 -14.10 -6.78 -4.35
CA ARG A 175 -14.19 -8.25 -4.32
C ARG A 175 -13.14 -8.90 -3.43
N ALA A 176 -11.90 -8.42 -3.49
CA ALA A 176 -10.81 -8.94 -2.67
C ALA A 176 -11.06 -8.73 -1.18
N ILE A 177 -11.57 -7.56 -0.81
CA ILE A 177 -11.92 -7.25 0.59
C ILE A 177 -13.08 -8.14 1.06
N GLU A 178 -14.14 -8.30 0.26
CA GLU A 178 -15.28 -9.14 0.59
C GLU A 178 -14.86 -10.59 0.78
N TYR A 179 -14.07 -11.14 -0.14
CA TYR A 179 -13.51 -12.48 -0.02
C TYR A 179 -12.70 -12.66 1.27
N GLU A 180 -11.83 -11.73 1.58
CA GLU A 180 -10.96 -11.81 2.74
C GLU A 180 -11.73 -11.71 4.06
N ILE A 181 -12.77 -10.88 4.11
CA ILE A 181 -13.68 -10.81 5.27
C ILE A 181 -14.34 -12.17 5.50
N GLU A 182 -14.92 -12.77 4.47
CA GLU A 182 -15.56 -14.08 4.57
C GLU A 182 -14.57 -15.17 5.00
N ARG A 183 -13.37 -15.20 4.39
CA ARG A 183 -12.33 -16.15 4.77
C ARG A 183 -11.93 -16.03 6.25
N GLN A 184 -11.76 -14.82 6.75
CA GLN A 184 -11.39 -14.60 8.16
C GLN A 184 -12.53 -14.99 9.11
N ILE A 185 -13.79 -14.74 8.74
CA ILE A 185 -14.96 -15.14 9.51
C ILE A 185 -15.01 -16.68 9.62
N GLU A 186 -14.89 -17.39 8.51
CA GLU A 186 -14.88 -18.87 8.48
C GLU A 186 -13.79 -19.45 9.39
N ILE A 187 -12.56 -18.93 9.31
CA ILE A 187 -11.45 -19.37 10.17
C ILE A 187 -11.79 -19.24 11.65
N VAL A 188 -12.37 -18.10 12.04
CA VAL A 188 -12.68 -17.81 13.45
C VAL A 188 -13.87 -18.64 13.92
N GLU A 189 -14.91 -18.81 13.10
CA GLU A 189 -16.09 -19.63 13.42
C GLU A 189 -15.75 -21.13 13.55
N GLU A 190 -14.77 -21.62 12.80
CA GLU A 190 -14.22 -22.98 12.93
C GLU A 190 -13.27 -23.15 14.13
N GLY A 191 -13.07 -22.10 14.93
CA GLY A 191 -12.19 -22.12 16.10
C GLY A 191 -10.71 -21.93 15.80
N GLY A 192 -10.38 -21.56 14.56
CA GLY A 192 -9.03 -21.22 14.14
C GLY A 192 -8.62 -19.79 14.51
N LYS A 193 -7.43 -19.43 14.09
CA LYS A 193 -6.88 -18.07 14.25
C LYS A 193 -6.39 -17.53 12.92
N VAL A 194 -6.73 -16.27 12.65
CA VAL A 194 -6.20 -15.55 11.50
C VAL A 194 -4.70 -15.32 11.70
N VAL A 195 -3.92 -15.64 10.69
CA VAL A 195 -2.46 -15.42 10.66
C VAL A 195 -2.15 -14.10 9.97
N GLN A 196 -1.24 -13.32 10.54
CA GLN A 196 -0.74 -12.12 9.89
C GLN A 196 0.16 -12.53 8.72
N GLU A 197 -0.28 -12.22 7.52
CA GLU A 197 0.39 -12.59 6.27
C GLU A 197 0.07 -11.61 5.16
N THR A 198 0.87 -11.67 4.09
CA THR A 198 0.54 -11.06 2.80
C THR A 198 -0.07 -12.11 1.89
N ARG A 199 -1.17 -11.75 1.24
CA ARG A 199 -1.90 -12.58 0.29
C ARG A 199 -2.04 -11.86 -1.05
N LEU A 200 -2.01 -12.60 -2.14
CA LEU A 200 -2.24 -12.08 -3.48
C LEU A 200 -3.68 -12.33 -3.92
N TRP A 201 -4.33 -11.29 -4.43
CA TRP A 201 -5.61 -11.44 -5.10
C TRP A 201 -5.42 -12.04 -6.50
N ASP A 202 -6.16 -13.09 -6.80
CA ASP A 202 -6.30 -13.67 -8.13
C ASP A 202 -7.70 -13.33 -8.67
N ASP A 203 -7.77 -12.38 -9.61
CA ASP A 203 -9.06 -11.88 -10.11
C ASP A 203 -9.76 -12.91 -11.01
N ASN A 204 -9.02 -13.84 -11.61
CA ASN A 204 -9.60 -14.92 -12.42
C ASN A 204 -10.21 -16.01 -11.52
N ALA A 205 -9.48 -16.43 -10.51
CA ALA A 205 -9.95 -17.44 -9.56
C ALA A 205 -10.92 -16.87 -8.51
N ARG A 206 -11.00 -15.54 -8.38
CA ARG A 206 -11.81 -14.84 -7.37
C ARG A 206 -11.47 -15.24 -5.93
N GLU A 207 -10.19 -15.40 -5.64
CA GLU A 207 -9.68 -15.77 -4.33
C GLU A 207 -8.37 -15.08 -3.99
N THR A 208 -8.01 -15.07 -2.70
CA THR A 208 -6.65 -14.71 -2.28
C THR A 208 -5.82 -15.94 -2.03
N ARG A 209 -4.52 -15.86 -2.32
CA ARG A 209 -3.55 -16.93 -2.06
C ARG A 209 -2.42 -16.40 -1.19
N SER A 210 -2.01 -17.18 -0.18
CA SER A 210 -0.86 -16.82 0.63
C SER A 210 0.39 -16.69 -0.23
N MET A 211 1.16 -15.63 -0.05
CA MET A 211 2.50 -15.54 -0.65
C MET A 211 3.39 -16.60 0.02
N ARG A 212 4.09 -17.41 -0.79
CA ARG A 212 5.07 -18.38 -0.27
C ARG A 212 6.24 -17.62 0.34
N GLY A 213 6.42 -17.80 1.61
CA GLY A 213 7.44 -17.22 2.45
C GLY A 213 6.77 -16.59 3.66
N LYS A 214 6.90 -17.20 4.83
CA LYS A 214 6.79 -16.48 6.09
C LYS A 214 7.94 -15.48 6.08
N GLU A 215 7.70 -14.33 5.48
CA GLU A 215 8.54 -13.20 5.77
C GLU A 215 8.21 -12.83 7.21
N ASP A 216 9.09 -13.21 8.13
CA ASP A 216 9.13 -12.60 9.43
C ASP A 216 9.07 -11.09 9.20
N ALA A 217 8.31 -10.37 10.04
CA ALA A 217 8.20 -8.92 9.92
C ALA A 217 9.60 -8.35 9.69
N HIS A 218 9.84 -7.82 8.48
CA HIS A 218 11.17 -7.39 8.10
C HIS A 218 11.63 -6.30 9.06
N ASP A 219 12.70 -6.55 9.78
CA ASP A 219 13.44 -5.49 10.44
C ASP A 219 14.20 -4.71 9.35
N TYR A 220 13.59 -3.61 8.91
CA TYR A 220 14.16 -2.78 7.85
C TYR A 220 15.39 -1.97 8.29
N ARG A 221 15.73 -1.95 9.57
CA ARG A 221 16.89 -1.27 10.13
C ARG A 221 17.04 0.14 9.58
N TYR A 222 15.97 0.93 9.68
CA TYR A 222 15.97 2.30 9.21
C TYR A 222 17.10 3.11 9.86
N PHE A 223 17.78 3.90 9.05
CA PHE A 223 18.68 4.96 9.50
C PHE A 223 18.62 6.16 8.54
N PRO A 224 18.95 7.38 9.01
CA PRO A 224 18.90 8.57 8.18
C PRO A 224 19.72 8.43 6.91
N GLU A 225 19.16 8.89 5.78
CA GLU A 225 19.87 8.90 4.50
C GLU A 225 21.08 9.84 4.56
N PRO A 226 22.32 9.34 4.51
CA PRO A 226 23.50 10.15 4.75
C PRO A 226 23.84 11.12 3.61
N ASP A 227 23.28 10.91 2.42
CA ASP A 227 23.54 11.77 1.26
C ASP A 227 22.59 12.99 1.22
N PHE A 228 21.59 13.04 2.09
CA PHE A 228 20.66 14.16 2.25
C PHE A 228 20.87 14.81 3.63
N CYS A 229 21.62 15.91 3.63
CA CYS A 229 21.89 16.70 4.84
C CYS A 229 20.81 17.77 5.08
#